data_fddfe3f58893b36ca5aeed8be8c44a73
#
_entry.id   fddfe3f58893b36ca5aeed8be8c44a73
#
_cell.length_a   1.000
_cell.length_b   1.000
_cell.length_c   1.000
_cell.angle_alpha   90.00
_cell.angle_beta   90.00
_cell.angle_gamma   90.00
#
_symmetry.space_group_name_H-M   'P 1'
#
loop_
_entity.id
_entity.type
_entity.pdbx_description
1 polymer ?
#
loop_
_entity_poly.entity_id
_entity_poly.type
_entity_poly.pdbx_seq_one_letter_code
_entity_poly.pdbx_strand_id
1 'polypeptide(L)'
;MKKIILFIIVFSSTLSFAQITLYHNVYVNSEDQSKFEMVERDYMSKLAQKAVNDGKFIYWALEKVLQPSNAMGGEVNHQLVGNWYQFVIVYSDMKAYLNAGPWWSDTDNLLGVPQELLSYKVKQGGMYLWHIKDSAMVTGAKFSAYNFGFSEEPSKFIESQKEYKVFFENMNKTNQNGRAGWVSGVRVSPKNFGEHNVMTWDGFLTLEDAMNHWTNWVESKKEYKKIHLPNGFDLKMIAAKIAETSAPSN
;
A
#
# COMPACT_ATOMS: atom_id res chain seq x y z
N MET A 1 -48.00 -6.59 -29.37
CA MET A 1 -46.54 -6.47 -29.24
C MET A 1 -46.22 -6.11 -27.79
N LYS A 2 -45.76 -7.08 -26.99
CA LYS A 2 -45.40 -6.87 -25.59
C LYS A 2 -43.97 -6.34 -25.53
N LYS A 3 -43.75 -5.13 -25.04
CA LYS A 3 -42.42 -4.55 -24.76
C LYS A 3 -41.87 -5.22 -23.53
N ILE A 4 -40.86 -6.05 -23.68
CA ILE A 4 -40.06 -6.58 -22.57
C ILE A 4 -39.11 -5.47 -22.17
N ILE A 5 -39.35 -4.85 -21.01
CA ILE A 5 -38.41 -3.93 -20.38
C ILE A 5 -37.39 -4.81 -19.67
N LEU A 6 -36.19 -4.88 -20.26
CA LEU A 6 -35.03 -5.55 -19.66
C LEU A 6 -34.52 -4.66 -18.52
N PHE A 7 -34.84 -5.01 -17.28
CA PHE A 7 -34.29 -4.36 -16.09
C PHE A 7 -32.84 -4.86 -15.91
N ILE A 8 -31.88 -4.08 -16.41
CA ILE A 8 -30.46 -4.29 -16.10
C ILE A 8 -30.30 -3.85 -14.65
N ILE A 9 -30.36 -4.81 -13.72
CA ILE A 9 -29.90 -4.62 -12.35
C ILE A 9 -28.38 -4.52 -12.43
N VAL A 10 -27.88 -3.29 -12.46
CA VAL A 10 -26.48 -3.01 -12.18
C VAL A 10 -26.25 -3.39 -10.72
N PHE A 11 -25.79 -4.59 -10.48
CA PHE A 11 -25.18 -4.97 -9.21
C PHE A 11 -23.94 -4.09 -9.05
N SER A 12 -24.12 -2.88 -8.52
CA SER A 12 -23.04 -2.21 -7.82
C SER A 12 -22.73 -3.09 -6.61
N SER A 13 -21.82 -4.03 -6.81
CA SER A 13 -21.18 -4.73 -5.71
C SER A 13 -20.55 -3.64 -4.85
N THR A 14 -21.22 -3.27 -3.76
CA THR A 14 -20.58 -2.65 -2.62
C THR A 14 -19.58 -3.70 -2.14
N LEU A 15 -18.36 -3.64 -2.69
CA LEU A 15 -17.22 -4.39 -2.19
C LEU A 15 -17.10 -3.98 -0.72
N SER A 16 -17.61 -4.82 0.15
CA SER A 16 -17.36 -4.73 1.58
C SER A 16 -15.85 -4.76 1.73
N PHE A 17 -15.26 -3.62 2.08
CA PHE A 17 -13.81 -3.49 2.22
C PHE A 17 -13.35 -4.28 3.45
N ALA A 18 -13.23 -5.58 3.28
CA ALA A 18 -12.61 -6.48 4.25
C ALA A 18 -11.13 -6.75 3.88
N GLN A 19 -10.56 -5.94 2.97
CA GLN A 19 -9.22 -6.16 2.45
C GLN A 19 -8.19 -6.11 3.57
N ILE A 20 -7.31 -7.11 3.55
CA ILE A 20 -6.15 -7.18 4.45
C ILE A 20 -4.91 -6.86 3.62
N THR A 21 -4.16 -5.86 4.04
CA THR A 21 -2.87 -5.55 3.44
C THR A 21 -1.75 -5.94 4.37
N LEU A 22 -0.82 -6.74 3.86
CA LEU A 22 0.45 -7.04 4.50
C LEU A 22 1.51 -6.06 3.99
N TYR A 23 2.13 -5.33 4.92
CA TYR A 23 3.38 -4.63 4.69
C TYR A 23 4.50 -5.42 5.35
N HIS A 24 5.49 -5.81 4.55
CA HIS A 24 6.67 -6.51 5.04
C HIS A 24 7.91 -5.71 4.63
N ASN A 25 8.54 -5.12 5.61
CA ASN A 25 9.73 -4.33 5.41
C ASN A 25 10.99 -5.20 5.41
N VAL A 26 11.91 -4.94 4.52
CA VAL A 26 13.21 -5.60 4.45
C VAL A 26 14.31 -4.56 4.22
N TYR A 27 15.48 -4.82 4.80
CA TYR A 27 16.68 -4.03 4.57
C TYR A 27 17.63 -4.83 3.68
N VAL A 28 18.14 -4.20 2.62
CA VAL A 28 19.07 -4.80 1.66
C VAL A 28 20.36 -3.99 1.64
N ASN A 29 21.51 -4.63 1.86
CA ASN A 29 22.78 -3.94 1.77
C ASN A 29 23.01 -3.38 0.35
N SER A 30 23.75 -2.30 0.23
CA SER A 30 23.94 -1.60 -1.04
C SER A 30 24.53 -2.49 -2.13
N GLU A 31 25.45 -3.40 -1.78
CA GLU A 31 26.06 -4.36 -2.69
C GLU A 31 25.08 -5.41 -3.22
N ASP A 32 24.03 -5.72 -2.48
CA ASP A 32 23.03 -6.75 -2.83
C ASP A 32 21.81 -6.17 -3.57
N GLN A 33 21.61 -4.86 -3.59
CA GLN A 33 20.41 -4.21 -4.11
C GLN A 33 20.12 -4.55 -5.57
N SER A 34 21.12 -4.47 -6.43
CA SER A 34 20.93 -4.73 -7.87
C SER A 34 20.46 -6.16 -8.13
N LYS A 35 21.01 -7.14 -7.40
CA LYS A 35 20.56 -8.53 -7.49
C LYS A 35 19.17 -8.69 -6.93
N PHE A 36 18.89 -8.11 -5.76
CA PHE A 36 17.58 -8.15 -5.12
C PHE A 36 16.50 -7.58 -6.04
N GLU A 37 16.68 -6.35 -6.53
CA GLU A 37 15.71 -5.71 -7.42
C GLU A 37 15.48 -6.48 -8.72
N MET A 38 16.54 -7.05 -9.31
CA MET A 38 16.44 -7.88 -10.50
C MET A 38 15.64 -9.16 -10.22
N VAL A 39 15.93 -9.88 -9.12
CA VAL A 39 15.22 -11.12 -8.78
C VAL A 39 13.74 -10.82 -8.54
N GLU A 40 13.45 -9.79 -7.77
CA GLU A 40 12.05 -9.44 -7.45
C GLU A 40 11.27 -8.96 -8.68
N ARG A 41 11.89 -8.10 -9.51
CA ARG A 41 11.23 -7.56 -10.70
C ARG A 41 11.06 -8.59 -11.82
N ASP A 42 12.10 -9.40 -12.09
CA ASP A 42 12.17 -10.21 -13.30
C ASP A 42 11.68 -11.65 -13.07
N TYR A 43 11.68 -12.12 -11.82
CA TYR A 43 11.29 -13.49 -11.44
C TYR A 43 10.12 -13.52 -10.45
N MET A 44 10.27 -12.93 -9.27
CA MET A 44 9.26 -13.05 -8.21
C MET A 44 7.95 -12.37 -8.57
N SER A 45 7.98 -11.27 -9.33
CA SER A 45 6.77 -10.62 -9.86
C SER A 45 5.92 -11.56 -10.73
N LYS A 46 6.53 -12.51 -11.46
CA LYS A 46 5.81 -13.50 -12.28
C LYS A 46 5.10 -14.54 -11.41
N LEU A 47 5.77 -14.99 -10.33
CA LEU A 47 5.14 -15.87 -9.33
C LEU A 47 4.00 -15.14 -8.62
N ALA A 48 4.20 -13.88 -8.26
CA ALA A 48 3.16 -13.04 -7.67
C ALA A 48 1.98 -12.87 -8.63
N GLN A 49 2.23 -12.61 -9.93
CA GLN A 49 1.17 -12.51 -10.93
C GLN A 49 0.39 -13.82 -11.06
N LYS A 50 1.09 -14.97 -11.06
CA LYS A 50 0.39 -16.26 -11.04
C LYS A 50 -0.47 -16.41 -9.78
N ALA A 51 0.03 -16.05 -8.62
CA ALA A 51 -0.71 -16.12 -7.37
C ALA A 51 -1.96 -15.20 -7.38
N VAL A 52 -1.87 -14.02 -8.01
CA VAL A 52 -3.03 -13.14 -8.28
C VAL A 52 -4.05 -13.84 -9.19
N ASN A 53 -3.59 -14.43 -10.30
CA ASN A 53 -4.45 -15.13 -11.23
C ASN A 53 -5.13 -16.37 -10.59
N ASP A 54 -4.43 -17.04 -9.67
CA ASP A 54 -4.96 -18.17 -8.88
C ASP A 54 -5.87 -17.72 -7.73
N GLY A 55 -6.07 -16.42 -7.52
CA GLY A 55 -6.93 -15.87 -6.46
C GLY A 55 -6.36 -15.97 -5.05
N LYS A 56 -5.05 -16.20 -4.88
CA LYS A 56 -4.41 -16.27 -3.55
C LYS A 56 -4.38 -14.91 -2.85
N PHE A 57 -4.18 -13.85 -3.63
CA PHE A 57 -4.29 -12.45 -3.22
C PHE A 57 -4.66 -11.60 -4.45
N ILE A 58 -4.99 -10.33 -4.26
CA ILE A 58 -5.49 -9.47 -5.33
C ILE A 58 -4.44 -8.51 -5.89
N TYR A 59 -3.35 -8.28 -5.15
CA TYR A 59 -2.28 -7.38 -5.58
C TYR A 59 -0.99 -7.67 -4.82
N TRP A 60 0.13 -7.51 -5.51
CA TRP A 60 1.47 -7.54 -4.95
C TRP A 60 2.31 -6.41 -5.55
N ALA A 61 3.13 -5.77 -4.73
CA ALA A 61 4.15 -4.84 -5.18
C ALA A 61 5.40 -4.90 -4.30
N LEU A 62 6.53 -4.56 -4.90
CA LEU A 62 7.77 -4.19 -4.22
C LEU A 62 7.98 -2.69 -4.38
N GLU A 63 8.22 -2.02 -3.27
CA GLU A 63 8.50 -0.60 -3.22
C GLU A 63 9.85 -0.33 -2.54
N LYS A 64 10.63 0.60 -3.09
CA LYS A 64 11.88 1.09 -2.50
C LYS A 64 11.61 2.36 -1.72
N VAL A 65 11.97 2.39 -0.46
CA VAL A 65 11.82 3.58 0.39
C VAL A 65 12.81 4.65 -0.05
N LEU A 66 12.29 5.79 -0.48
CA LEU A 66 13.09 6.93 -0.92
C LEU A 66 13.35 7.91 0.21
N GLN A 67 12.34 8.11 1.07
CA GLN A 67 12.43 9.07 2.16
C GLN A 67 11.56 8.61 3.33
N PRO A 68 12.15 8.09 4.41
CA PRO A 68 11.50 8.07 5.71
C PRO A 68 11.53 9.47 6.30
N SER A 69 10.45 9.92 6.88
CA SER A 69 10.36 11.19 7.59
C SER A 69 9.67 10.96 8.93
N ASN A 70 10.26 11.49 9.97
CA ASN A 70 9.59 11.63 11.25
C ASN A 70 8.94 13.02 11.29
N ALA A 71 7.61 13.07 11.35
CA ALA A 71 6.85 14.32 11.37
C ALA A 71 7.11 15.18 12.63
N MET A 72 7.67 14.60 13.66
CA MET A 72 7.99 15.25 14.95
C MET A 72 9.37 15.93 14.97
N GLY A 73 10.04 16.07 13.82
CA GLY A 73 11.34 16.76 13.75
C GLY A 73 12.52 15.91 14.22
N GLY A 74 12.36 14.62 14.36
CA GLY A 74 13.47 13.70 14.60
C GLY A 74 14.42 13.67 13.39
N GLU A 75 15.71 13.50 13.65
CA GLU A 75 16.68 13.34 12.57
C GLU A 75 16.29 12.17 11.66
N VAL A 76 16.18 12.45 10.37
CA VAL A 76 16.05 11.39 9.36
C VAL A 76 17.37 10.65 9.33
N ASN A 77 17.36 9.35 9.61
CA ASN A 77 18.54 8.55 9.43
C ASN A 77 18.79 8.32 7.93
N HIS A 78 19.51 9.24 7.31
CA HIS A 78 19.83 9.22 5.89
C HIS A 78 20.58 7.95 5.45
N GLN A 79 21.22 7.21 6.38
CA GLN A 79 21.88 5.94 6.08
C GLN A 79 20.90 4.82 5.74
N LEU A 80 19.63 4.98 6.13
CA LEU A 80 18.57 4.00 5.85
C LEU A 80 17.81 4.29 4.54
N VAL A 81 17.99 5.48 3.98
CA VAL A 81 17.32 5.86 2.73
C VAL A 81 17.86 5.05 1.57
N GLY A 82 16.97 4.45 0.80
CA GLY A 82 17.33 3.67 -0.38
C GLY A 82 17.77 2.22 -0.11
N ASN A 83 17.94 1.83 1.16
CA ASN A 83 18.29 0.46 1.55
C ASN A 83 17.07 -0.32 2.09
N TRP A 84 15.99 0.37 2.40
CA TRP A 84 14.75 -0.23 2.83
C TRP A 84 13.81 -0.45 1.65
N TYR A 85 13.19 -1.61 1.67
CA TYR A 85 12.14 -1.99 0.74
C TYR A 85 10.91 -2.44 1.52
N GLN A 86 9.75 -2.30 0.89
CA GLN A 86 8.49 -2.75 1.43
C GLN A 86 7.77 -3.63 0.42
N PHE A 87 7.48 -4.85 0.80
CA PHE A 87 6.50 -5.67 0.08
C PHE A 87 5.11 -5.24 0.50
N VAL A 88 4.24 -5.06 -0.47
CA VAL A 88 2.83 -4.75 -0.30
C VAL A 88 2.03 -5.89 -0.90
N ILE A 89 1.30 -6.63 -0.07
CA ILE A 89 0.44 -7.74 -0.54
C ILE A 89 -0.97 -7.48 -0.05
N VAL A 90 -1.93 -7.41 -0.98
CA VAL A 90 -3.33 -7.13 -0.67
C VAL A 90 -4.15 -8.40 -0.87
N TYR A 91 -4.80 -8.85 0.19
CA TYR A 91 -5.70 -10.00 0.21
C TYR A 91 -7.15 -9.52 0.21
N SER A 92 -8.05 -10.31 -0.36
CA SER A 92 -9.48 -10.02 -0.34
C SER A 92 -10.05 -9.92 1.07
N ASP A 93 -9.53 -10.77 1.97
CA ASP A 93 -9.95 -10.85 3.37
C ASP A 93 -8.92 -11.59 4.23
N MET A 94 -9.20 -11.74 5.52
CA MET A 94 -8.33 -12.46 6.46
C MET A 94 -8.22 -13.95 6.13
N LYS A 95 -9.27 -14.57 5.58
CA LYS A 95 -9.25 -15.99 5.20
C LYS A 95 -8.30 -16.22 4.03
N ALA A 96 -8.32 -15.33 3.04
CA ALA A 96 -7.38 -15.39 1.91
C ALA A 96 -5.93 -15.24 2.41
N TYR A 97 -5.65 -14.31 3.32
CA TYR A 97 -4.33 -14.16 3.94
C TYR A 97 -3.85 -15.46 4.62
N LEU A 98 -4.69 -16.07 5.46
CA LEU A 98 -4.33 -17.28 6.20
C LEU A 98 -4.13 -18.50 5.30
N ASN A 99 -4.77 -18.54 4.13
CA ASN A 99 -4.74 -19.66 3.19
C ASN A 99 -3.76 -19.45 2.01
N ALA A 100 -3.10 -18.30 1.89
CA ALA A 100 -2.27 -17.97 0.72
C ALA A 100 -1.10 -18.95 0.51
N GLY A 101 -0.57 -19.52 1.60
CA GLY A 101 0.56 -20.46 1.57
C GLY A 101 1.85 -19.84 0.99
N PRO A 102 2.89 -20.65 0.78
CA PRO A 102 4.17 -20.21 0.25
C PRO A 102 4.11 -20.06 -1.28
N TRP A 103 3.43 -19.03 -1.79
CA TRP A 103 3.26 -18.78 -3.22
C TRP A 103 4.59 -18.51 -3.98
N TRP A 104 5.64 -18.19 -3.26
CA TRP A 104 6.98 -17.86 -3.79
C TRP A 104 7.90 -19.07 -4.00
N SER A 105 7.49 -20.27 -3.64
CA SER A 105 8.39 -21.44 -3.54
C SER A 105 8.46 -22.31 -4.80
N ASP A 106 7.60 -22.08 -5.80
CA ASP A 106 7.50 -22.95 -6.99
C ASP A 106 8.28 -22.36 -8.19
N THR A 107 9.53 -21.97 -7.96
CA THR A 107 10.35 -21.31 -8.98
C THR A 107 10.78 -22.26 -10.09
N ASP A 108 11.11 -23.51 -9.75
CA ASP A 108 11.58 -24.51 -10.72
C ASP A 108 10.50 -24.83 -11.76
N ASN A 109 9.26 -25.12 -11.32
CA ASN A 109 8.19 -25.49 -12.22
C ASN A 109 7.66 -24.30 -13.04
N LEU A 110 7.60 -23.12 -12.43
CA LEU A 110 6.96 -21.95 -13.04
C LEU A 110 7.93 -21.10 -13.86
N LEU A 111 9.20 -21.04 -13.46
CA LEU A 111 10.19 -20.20 -14.10
C LEU A 111 11.34 -20.98 -14.74
N GLY A 112 11.45 -22.29 -14.47
CA GLY A 112 12.57 -23.11 -14.91
C GLY A 112 13.91 -22.70 -14.25
N VAL A 113 13.85 -22.06 -13.09
CA VAL A 113 15.02 -21.52 -12.39
C VAL A 113 15.04 -22.06 -10.96
N PRO A 114 16.11 -22.80 -10.57
CA PRO A 114 16.28 -23.25 -9.20
C PRO A 114 16.21 -22.11 -8.19
N GLN A 115 15.51 -22.33 -7.08
CA GLN A 115 15.31 -21.32 -6.04
C GLN A 115 16.63 -20.78 -5.48
N GLU A 116 17.66 -21.61 -5.41
CA GLU A 116 18.99 -21.24 -4.91
C GLU A 116 19.64 -20.14 -5.75
N LEU A 117 19.39 -20.12 -7.06
CA LEU A 117 19.92 -19.09 -7.97
C LEU A 117 19.24 -17.73 -7.76
N LEU A 118 18.00 -17.74 -7.27
CA LEU A 118 17.21 -16.55 -6.95
C LEU A 118 17.45 -16.06 -5.52
N SER A 119 18.29 -16.75 -4.74
CA SER A 119 18.57 -16.36 -3.36
C SER A 119 19.35 -15.05 -3.26
N TYR A 120 19.00 -14.25 -2.26
CA TYR A 120 19.65 -13.00 -1.89
C TYR A 120 19.66 -12.81 -0.38
N LYS A 121 20.54 -11.92 0.11
CA LYS A 121 20.61 -11.61 1.53
C LYS A 121 19.77 -10.38 1.85
N VAL A 122 18.86 -10.53 2.83
CA VAL A 122 18.10 -9.43 3.38
C VAL A 122 18.07 -9.51 4.90
N LYS A 123 18.01 -8.37 5.55
CA LYS A 123 17.66 -8.30 6.97
C LYS A 123 16.15 -8.08 7.05
N GLN A 124 15.49 -8.96 7.77
CA GLN A 124 14.05 -8.86 7.98
C GLN A 124 13.72 -7.63 8.83
N GLY A 125 12.77 -6.84 8.37
CA GLY A 125 12.17 -5.75 9.11
C GLY A 125 10.82 -6.16 9.72
N GLY A 126 9.99 -5.17 10.03
CA GLY A 126 8.67 -5.41 10.57
C GLY A 126 7.69 -5.96 9.54
N MET A 127 6.81 -6.84 9.98
CA MET A 127 5.64 -7.30 9.25
C MET A 127 4.37 -6.76 9.91
N TYR A 128 3.53 -6.09 9.15
CA TYR A 128 2.34 -5.41 9.66
C TYR A 128 1.12 -5.74 8.82
N LEU A 129 0.07 -6.22 9.49
CA LEU A 129 -1.23 -6.45 8.86
C LEU A 129 -2.17 -5.27 9.12
N TRP A 130 -2.73 -4.76 8.06
CA TRP A 130 -3.67 -3.65 8.07
C TRP A 130 -5.02 -4.08 7.51
N HIS A 131 -6.08 -3.73 8.19
CA HIS A 131 -7.42 -3.83 7.66
C HIS A 131 -7.76 -2.51 6.96
N ILE A 132 -7.87 -2.55 5.65
CA ILE A 132 -8.29 -1.40 4.85
C ILE A 132 -9.78 -1.15 5.10
N LYS A 133 -10.09 0.05 5.51
CA LYS A 133 -11.45 0.48 5.88
C LYS A 133 -12.12 1.29 4.81
N ASP A 134 -11.35 2.02 4.03
CA ASP A 134 -11.86 2.79 2.91
C ASP A 134 -10.76 3.05 1.88
N SER A 135 -11.17 3.25 0.64
CA SER A 135 -10.24 3.54 -0.46
C SER A 135 -10.93 4.33 -1.57
N ALA A 136 -10.13 5.08 -2.31
CA ALA A 136 -10.49 5.67 -3.58
C ALA A 136 -9.30 5.52 -4.53
N MET A 137 -9.47 4.76 -5.61
CA MET A 137 -8.41 4.45 -6.56
C MET A 137 -8.75 5.03 -7.93
N VAL A 138 -7.75 5.62 -8.56
CA VAL A 138 -7.84 6.03 -9.96
C VAL A 138 -7.09 5.02 -10.79
N THR A 139 -5.79 5.06 -10.90
CA THR A 139 -4.95 3.99 -11.48
C THR A 139 -3.47 4.40 -11.47
N GLY A 140 -2.56 3.40 -11.56
CA GLY A 140 -1.21 3.60 -12.06
C GLY A 140 -0.26 4.37 -11.13
N ALA A 141 -0.51 4.39 -9.83
CA ALA A 141 0.42 5.00 -8.88
C ALA A 141 1.82 4.40 -9.02
N LYS A 142 2.82 5.27 -9.23
CA LYS A 142 4.23 4.91 -9.31
C LYS A 142 4.99 5.21 -8.02
N PHE A 143 4.45 6.13 -7.24
CA PHE A 143 5.01 6.57 -5.96
C PHE A 143 3.93 6.49 -4.89
N SER A 144 4.33 6.12 -3.71
CA SER A 144 3.48 5.95 -2.53
C SER A 144 3.92 6.92 -1.44
N ALA A 145 2.97 7.61 -0.83
CA ALA A 145 3.18 8.32 0.43
C ALA A 145 2.39 7.62 1.52
N TYR A 146 3.08 7.10 2.51
CA TYR A 146 2.51 6.46 3.69
C TYR A 146 2.52 7.41 4.87
N ASN A 147 1.42 7.49 5.58
CA ASN A 147 1.29 8.27 6.80
C ASN A 147 0.78 7.32 7.89
N PHE A 148 1.59 7.11 8.92
CA PHE A 148 1.25 6.28 10.06
C PHE A 148 1.10 7.13 11.30
N GLY A 149 0.13 6.79 12.15
CA GLY A 149 -0.11 7.51 13.39
C GLY A 149 -0.75 6.62 14.44
N PHE A 150 -0.77 7.14 15.66
CA PHE A 150 -1.48 6.52 16.78
C PHE A 150 -2.78 7.27 17.05
N SER A 151 -3.87 6.52 17.16
CA SER A 151 -5.17 7.03 17.58
C SER A 151 -5.68 6.25 18.78
N GLU A 152 -6.09 6.94 19.83
CA GLU A 152 -6.78 6.32 20.98
C GLU A 152 -8.15 5.77 20.57
N GLU A 153 -8.75 6.35 19.52
CA GLU A 153 -10.07 5.98 19.00
C GLU A 153 -10.02 5.71 17.49
N PRO A 154 -9.44 4.56 17.04
CA PRO A 154 -9.27 4.26 15.61
C PRO A 154 -10.58 4.32 14.81
N SER A 155 -11.71 4.03 15.42
CA SER A 155 -13.02 4.11 14.75
C SER A 155 -13.38 5.55 14.39
N LYS A 156 -13.10 6.51 15.28
CA LYS A 156 -13.34 7.94 15.01
C LYS A 156 -12.35 8.48 13.96
N PHE A 157 -11.10 7.99 13.98
CA PHE A 157 -10.16 8.30 12.90
C PHE A 157 -10.73 7.88 11.55
N ILE A 158 -11.18 6.62 11.41
CA ILE A 158 -11.77 6.12 10.17
C ILE A 158 -13.01 6.92 9.76
N GLU A 159 -13.85 7.32 10.71
CA GLU A 159 -15.02 8.16 10.41
C GLU A 159 -14.59 9.52 9.82
N SER A 160 -13.56 10.15 10.37
CA SER A 160 -13.01 11.40 9.84
C SER A 160 -12.42 11.23 8.42
N GLN A 161 -11.91 10.04 8.09
CA GLN A 161 -11.34 9.75 6.78
C GLN A 161 -12.41 9.64 5.67
N LYS A 162 -13.66 9.40 6.00
CA LYS A 162 -14.76 9.41 5.02
C LYS A 162 -14.96 10.80 4.41
N GLU A 163 -14.82 11.85 5.22
CA GLU A 163 -14.86 13.24 4.72
C GLU A 163 -13.67 13.51 3.78
N TYR A 164 -12.49 12.99 4.14
CA TYR A 164 -11.30 13.10 3.29
C TYR A 164 -11.46 12.39 1.95
N LYS A 165 -12.11 11.21 1.92
CA LYS A 165 -12.41 10.51 0.68
C LYS A 165 -13.19 11.37 -0.31
N VAL A 166 -14.24 12.04 0.15
CA VAL A 166 -15.05 12.94 -0.67
C VAL A 166 -14.19 14.08 -1.24
N PHE A 167 -13.34 14.65 -0.40
CA PHE A 167 -12.40 15.68 -0.83
C PHE A 167 -11.41 15.15 -1.88
N PHE A 168 -10.82 13.98 -1.65
CA PHE A 168 -9.92 13.31 -2.60
C PHE A 168 -10.60 13.07 -3.96
N GLU A 169 -11.82 12.54 -3.96
CA GLU A 169 -12.58 12.28 -5.17
C GLU A 169 -12.90 13.57 -5.94
N ASN A 170 -13.18 14.67 -5.23
CA ASN A 170 -13.42 15.97 -5.87
C ASN A 170 -12.13 16.55 -6.45
N MET A 171 -11.02 16.47 -5.75
CA MET A 171 -9.72 16.94 -6.27
C MET A 171 -9.27 16.15 -7.49
N ASN A 172 -9.52 14.84 -7.52
CA ASN A 172 -9.23 14.01 -8.68
C ASN A 172 -10.04 14.38 -9.93
N LYS A 173 -11.30 14.78 -9.77
CA LYS A 173 -12.12 15.26 -10.90
C LYS A 173 -11.55 16.51 -11.55
N THR A 174 -10.82 17.33 -10.80
CA THR A 174 -10.21 18.57 -11.26
C THR A 174 -8.74 18.42 -11.64
N ASN A 175 -8.18 17.22 -11.53
CA ASN A 175 -6.78 16.88 -11.80
C ASN A 175 -5.75 17.74 -11.03
N GLN A 176 -6.11 18.14 -9.82
CA GLN A 176 -5.38 19.16 -9.04
C GLN A 176 -4.29 18.60 -8.16
N ASN A 177 -3.64 17.53 -8.31
CA ASN A 177 -2.43 17.20 -7.53
C ASN A 177 -1.74 15.86 -7.82
N GLY A 178 -1.92 15.33 -9.02
CA GLY A 178 -1.21 14.12 -9.46
C GLY A 178 -1.51 12.85 -8.65
N ARG A 179 -2.54 12.87 -7.78
CA ARG A 179 -2.92 11.68 -6.98
C ARG A 179 -3.59 10.63 -7.83
N ALA A 180 -3.15 9.39 -7.66
CA ALA A 180 -3.67 8.21 -8.34
C ALA A 180 -4.46 7.27 -7.42
N GLY A 181 -4.43 7.48 -6.12
CA GLY A 181 -5.14 6.65 -5.17
C GLY A 181 -5.05 7.17 -3.74
N TRP A 182 -5.97 6.70 -2.91
CA TRP A 182 -5.99 6.93 -1.48
C TRP A 182 -6.58 5.73 -0.75
N VAL A 183 -6.04 5.45 0.43
CA VAL A 183 -6.50 4.35 1.30
C VAL A 183 -6.43 4.82 2.75
N SER A 184 -7.36 4.34 3.59
CA SER A 184 -7.26 4.43 5.04
C SER A 184 -7.43 3.07 5.70
N GLY A 185 -6.72 2.83 6.80
CA GLY A 185 -6.74 1.54 7.46
C GLY A 185 -6.40 1.57 8.93
N VAL A 186 -6.72 0.46 9.61
CA VAL A 186 -6.35 0.21 10.99
C VAL A 186 -5.46 -1.03 11.09
N ARG A 187 -4.46 -0.99 11.98
CA ARG A 187 -3.55 -2.10 12.17
C ARG A 187 -4.23 -3.27 12.88
N VAL A 188 -4.05 -4.46 12.33
CA VAL A 188 -4.58 -5.71 12.88
C VAL A 188 -3.51 -6.41 13.71
N SER A 189 -2.28 -6.46 13.20
CA SER A 189 -1.16 -7.19 13.82
C SER A 189 0.19 -6.60 13.41
N PRO A 190 1.22 -6.62 14.29
CA PRO A 190 1.09 -6.80 15.72
C PRO A 190 0.37 -5.61 16.37
N LYS A 191 -0.29 -5.84 17.49
CA LYS A 191 -0.92 -4.78 18.30
C LYS A 191 -0.05 -4.52 19.52
N ASN A 192 0.91 -3.63 19.37
CA ASN A 192 1.74 -3.17 20.49
C ASN A 192 1.20 -1.84 21.02
N PHE A 193 1.27 -1.68 22.35
CA PHE A 193 0.79 -0.47 23.00
C PHE A 193 1.69 0.72 22.60
N GLY A 194 1.08 1.84 22.20
CA GLY A 194 1.81 3.07 21.86
C GLY A 194 2.41 3.12 20.46
N GLU A 195 2.28 2.06 19.64
CA GLU A 195 2.71 2.08 18.25
C GLU A 195 1.58 2.52 17.30
N HIS A 196 1.97 2.91 16.07
CA HIS A 196 1.05 3.29 15.02
C HIS A 196 -0.06 2.25 14.84
N ASN A 197 -1.31 2.66 14.93
CA ASN A 197 -2.47 1.79 14.80
C ASN A 197 -3.46 2.25 13.72
N VAL A 198 -3.21 3.41 13.11
CA VAL A 198 -3.95 3.94 11.98
C VAL A 198 -3.00 4.41 10.90
N MET A 199 -3.48 4.39 9.65
CA MET A 199 -2.70 4.82 8.50
C MET A 199 -3.55 5.44 7.42
N THR A 200 -2.91 6.28 6.58
CA THR A 200 -3.35 6.56 5.21
C THR A 200 -2.23 6.25 4.23
N TRP A 201 -2.61 5.92 3.01
CA TRP A 201 -1.74 5.81 1.87
C TRP A 201 -2.28 6.71 0.76
N ASP A 202 -1.38 7.45 0.13
CA ASP A 202 -1.66 8.25 -1.05
C ASP A 202 -0.76 7.80 -2.19
N GLY A 203 -1.35 7.47 -3.34
CA GLY A 203 -0.63 7.11 -4.55
C GLY A 203 -0.45 8.29 -5.49
N PHE A 204 0.72 8.40 -6.14
CA PHE A 204 1.06 9.48 -7.06
C PHE A 204 1.65 8.97 -8.36
N LEU A 205 1.46 9.74 -9.43
CA LEU A 205 2.03 9.45 -10.75
C LEU A 205 3.50 9.86 -10.85
N THR A 206 3.89 10.92 -10.14
CA THR A 206 5.25 11.46 -10.16
C THR A 206 5.82 11.58 -8.75
N LEU A 207 7.15 11.57 -8.64
CA LEU A 207 7.84 11.80 -7.37
C LEU A 207 7.62 13.24 -6.88
N GLU A 208 7.58 14.20 -7.79
CA GLU A 208 7.34 15.61 -7.45
C GLU A 208 6.00 15.79 -6.74
N ASP A 209 4.93 15.19 -7.26
CA ASP A 209 3.61 15.23 -6.63
C ASP A 209 3.61 14.57 -5.26
N ALA A 210 4.30 13.43 -5.11
CA ALA A 210 4.43 12.75 -3.83
C ALA A 210 5.19 13.59 -2.80
N MET A 211 6.26 14.27 -3.20
CA MET A 211 7.04 15.16 -2.33
C MET A 211 6.26 16.42 -1.95
N ASN A 212 5.56 17.01 -2.92
CA ASN A 212 4.76 18.21 -2.71
C ASN A 212 3.52 17.96 -1.85
N HIS A 213 3.05 16.71 -1.79
CA HIS A 213 1.91 16.34 -0.96
C HIS A 213 2.05 16.80 0.50
N TRP A 214 3.24 16.71 1.07
CA TRP A 214 3.45 17.13 2.45
C TRP A 214 3.69 18.64 2.62
N THR A 215 4.21 19.32 1.60
CA THR A 215 4.43 20.76 1.62
C THR A 215 3.13 21.55 1.41
N ASN A 216 2.26 21.07 0.51
CA ASN A 216 0.99 21.72 0.19
C ASN A 216 -0.15 21.37 1.17
N TRP A 217 0.09 20.42 2.09
CA TRP A 217 -0.86 20.01 3.11
C TRP A 217 -1.29 21.15 4.06
N VAL A 218 -0.51 22.22 4.16
CA VAL A 218 -0.78 23.32 5.08
C VAL A 218 -2.07 24.07 4.76
N GLU A 219 -2.45 24.18 3.50
CA GLU A 219 -3.65 24.91 3.08
C GLU A 219 -4.94 24.13 3.34
N SER A 220 -4.90 22.80 3.24
CA SER A 220 -6.04 21.94 3.51
C SER A 220 -6.35 21.77 5.01
N LYS A 221 -5.45 22.17 5.91
CA LYS A 221 -5.61 22.03 7.38
C LYS A 221 -6.84 22.72 7.95
N LYS A 222 -7.37 23.76 7.30
CA LYS A 222 -8.56 24.47 7.79
C LYS A 222 -9.83 23.63 7.74
N GLU A 223 -9.92 22.68 6.83
CA GLU A 223 -11.08 21.82 6.62
C GLU A 223 -11.02 20.51 7.42
N TYR A 224 -9.82 20.05 7.82
CA TYR A 224 -9.59 18.77 8.49
C TYR A 224 -9.38 18.85 10.01
N LYS A 225 -10.04 19.75 10.69
CA LYS A 225 -9.89 19.97 12.15
C LYS A 225 -10.28 18.79 13.04
N LYS A 226 -10.73 17.65 12.48
CA LYS A 226 -11.26 16.52 13.24
C LYS A 226 -10.52 15.20 13.04
N ILE A 227 -9.24 15.22 12.67
CA ILE A 227 -8.43 14.00 12.66
C ILE A 227 -8.14 13.63 14.11
N HIS A 228 -8.65 12.50 14.57
CA HIS A 228 -8.44 11.98 15.93
C HIS A 228 -7.03 11.37 16.07
N LEU A 229 -6.03 12.20 15.91
CA LEU A 229 -4.60 11.88 16.05
C LEU A 229 -3.98 12.87 17.02
N PRO A 230 -3.74 12.50 18.30
CA PRO A 230 -3.17 13.39 19.30
C PRO A 230 -1.85 14.02 18.86
N ASN A 231 -0.99 13.26 18.18
CA ASN A 231 0.33 13.67 17.71
C ASN A 231 0.42 13.86 16.18
N GLY A 232 -0.71 13.80 15.47
CA GLY A 232 -0.72 13.76 14.01
C GLY A 232 -0.17 12.45 13.46
N PHE A 233 0.24 12.45 12.19
CA PHE A 233 1.02 11.36 11.62
C PHE A 233 2.49 11.57 11.99
N ASP A 234 3.03 10.71 12.82
CA ASP A 234 4.37 10.79 13.38
C ASP A 234 5.43 10.00 12.60
N LEU A 235 4.99 9.08 11.72
CA LEU A 235 5.86 8.43 10.75
C LEU A 235 5.29 8.63 9.34
N LYS A 236 6.11 9.18 8.46
CA LYS A 236 5.82 9.36 7.04
C LYS A 236 6.89 8.70 6.20
N MET A 237 6.49 8.15 5.07
CA MET A 237 7.41 7.46 4.16
C MET A 237 6.99 7.72 2.71
N ILE A 238 7.96 8.05 1.86
CA ILE A 238 7.79 8.03 0.40
C ILE A 238 8.53 6.84 -0.15
N ALA A 239 7.87 6.09 -1.01
CA ALA A 239 8.44 4.94 -1.69
C ALA A 239 8.16 4.99 -3.19
N ALA A 240 9.09 4.43 -3.98
CA ALA A 240 8.94 4.24 -5.40
C ALA A 240 8.65 2.76 -5.69
N LYS A 241 7.70 2.50 -6.54
CA LYS A 241 7.37 1.16 -6.99
C LYS A 241 8.44 0.61 -7.92
N ILE A 242 9.00 -0.56 -7.58
CA ILE A 242 10.03 -1.28 -8.34
C ILE A 242 9.38 -2.33 -9.23
N ALA A 243 8.40 -3.04 -8.70
CA ALA A 243 7.63 -4.06 -9.42
C ALA A 243 6.22 -4.16 -8.85
N GLU A 244 5.26 -4.60 -9.67
CA GLU A 244 3.90 -4.86 -9.26
C GLU A 244 3.22 -5.88 -10.15
N THR A 245 2.14 -6.47 -9.64
CA THR A 245 1.21 -7.29 -10.43
C THR A 245 0.14 -6.41 -11.08
N SER A 246 -0.35 -6.84 -12.24
CA SER A 246 -1.57 -6.30 -12.83
C SER A 246 -2.82 -6.97 -12.24
N ALA A 247 -4.00 -6.45 -12.61
CA ALA A 247 -5.25 -7.13 -12.30
C ALA A 247 -5.24 -8.57 -12.85
N PRO A 248 -6.03 -9.50 -12.25
CA PRO A 248 -6.13 -10.87 -12.78
C PRO A 248 -6.46 -10.85 -14.27
N SER A 249 -5.72 -11.66 -15.05
CA SER A 249 -6.07 -11.89 -16.45
C SER A 249 -7.30 -12.79 -16.51
N ASN A 250 -8.38 -12.27 -17.08
CA ASN A 250 -9.60 -13.04 -17.36
C ASN A 250 -9.38 -14.05 -18.48
#